data_d8270f63cba01679e81f13788de3d58b
#
_entry.id   d8270f63cba01679e81f13788de3d58b
#
_cell.length_a   1.000
_cell.length_b   1.000
_cell.length_c   1.000
_cell.angle_alpha   90.00
_cell.angle_beta   90.00
_cell.angle_gamma   90.00
#
_symmetry.space_group_name_H-M   'P 1'
#
loop_
_entity.id
_entity.type
_entity.pdbx_description
1 polymer ?
#
loop_
_entity_poly.entity_id
_entity_poly.type
_entity_poly.pdbx_seq_one_letter_code
_entity_poly.pdbx_strand_id
1 'polypeptide(L)'
;MQVEDKQKLRTMIWRVLEDNDLLRTSKSCFGRIPDFKGAHGAAMRLKKTIEWQNAETVFSSPDSALKDVRENALLDGKVLVMATPKLKNGYLLLDPAEASGNEKSASTIDGAYNLGKRIVKFPSIDLVVEGSLGVDLEGNRLGKGRGFADQEISSLLRAGVIDRETPICSPIHPLQMVDHVPTVEHDEQINMVVTPEMVIKLDRITLKRFLEKN
;
A
#
# COMPACT_ATOMS: atom_id res chain seq x y z
N MET A 1 7.97 7.25 -24.23
CA MET A 1 8.98 7.85 -23.32
C MET A 1 8.63 7.55 -21.85
N GLN A 2 7.65 8.17 -21.22
CA GLN A 2 7.36 7.93 -19.78
C GLN A 2 7.04 6.46 -19.40
N VAL A 3 6.29 5.72 -20.21
CA VAL A 3 5.97 4.30 -19.95
C VAL A 3 7.23 3.43 -20.01
N GLU A 4 8.12 3.71 -20.94
CA GLU A 4 9.41 3.03 -21.08
C GLU A 4 10.32 3.34 -19.91
N ASP A 5 10.34 4.59 -19.43
CA ASP A 5 11.12 5.01 -18.27
C ASP A 5 10.59 4.36 -16.98
N LYS A 6 9.25 4.29 -16.79
CA LYS A 6 8.65 3.51 -15.70
C LYS A 6 9.08 2.04 -15.75
N GLN A 7 9.16 1.43 -16.95
CA GLN A 7 9.54 0.01 -17.05
C GLN A 7 11.02 -0.22 -16.78
N LYS A 8 11.90 0.68 -17.20
CA LYS A 8 13.33 0.65 -16.86
C LYS A 8 13.53 0.75 -15.34
N LEU A 9 12.84 1.71 -14.70
CA LEU A 9 12.90 1.91 -13.26
C LEU A 9 12.39 0.67 -12.51
N ARG A 10 11.28 0.04 -12.94
CA ARG A 10 10.80 -1.22 -12.35
C ARG A 10 11.88 -2.30 -12.40
N THR A 11 12.47 -2.50 -13.57
CA THR A 11 13.51 -3.53 -13.78
C THR A 11 14.72 -3.28 -12.89
N MET A 12 15.13 -2.04 -12.74
CA MET A 12 16.23 -1.64 -11.86
C MET A 12 15.93 -2.00 -10.39
N ILE A 13 14.76 -1.59 -9.88
CA ILE A 13 14.42 -1.84 -8.48
C ILE A 13 14.28 -3.34 -8.18
N TRP A 14 13.61 -4.11 -9.05
CA TRP A 14 13.53 -5.57 -8.89
C TRP A 14 14.90 -6.21 -8.81
N ARG A 15 15.83 -5.85 -9.72
CA ARG A 15 17.21 -6.35 -9.70
C ARG A 15 17.92 -5.97 -8.41
N VAL A 16 17.88 -4.70 -8.01
CA VAL A 16 18.51 -4.24 -6.77
C VAL A 16 18.08 -5.06 -5.56
N LEU A 17 16.78 -5.38 -5.45
CA LEU A 17 16.27 -6.17 -4.34
C LEU A 17 16.65 -7.66 -4.42
N GLU A 18 16.67 -8.26 -5.61
CA GLU A 18 17.09 -9.65 -5.81
C GLU A 18 18.60 -9.82 -5.64
N ASP A 19 19.40 -8.99 -6.28
CA ASP A 19 20.87 -9.05 -6.25
C ASP A 19 21.43 -8.85 -4.83
N ASN A 20 20.71 -8.14 -3.97
CA ASN A 20 21.09 -7.94 -2.56
C ASN A 20 20.38 -8.92 -1.60
N ASP A 21 19.71 -9.95 -2.10
CA ASP A 21 18.98 -10.95 -1.27
C ASP A 21 18.02 -10.31 -0.26
N LEU A 22 17.23 -9.32 -0.69
CA LEU A 22 16.34 -8.54 0.18
C LEU A 22 14.90 -9.02 0.16
N LEU A 23 14.61 -10.19 -0.37
CA LEU A 23 13.27 -10.78 -0.39
C LEU A 23 13.06 -11.77 0.74
N ARG A 24 11.83 -11.84 1.29
CA ARG A 24 11.45 -12.83 2.31
C ARG A 24 11.22 -14.24 1.70
N THR A 25 11.15 -14.33 0.39
CA THR A 25 10.89 -15.60 -0.31
C THR A 25 11.95 -15.82 -1.39
N SER A 26 12.21 -17.08 -1.72
CA SER A 26 13.09 -17.45 -2.85
C SER A 26 12.46 -17.22 -4.24
N LYS A 27 11.18 -16.77 -4.29
CA LYS A 27 10.50 -16.49 -5.55
C LYS A 27 10.91 -15.13 -6.07
N SER A 28 11.18 -15.04 -7.37
CA SER A 28 11.44 -13.77 -8.04
C SER A 28 10.34 -12.74 -7.77
N CYS A 29 10.75 -11.49 -7.54
CA CYS A 29 9.83 -10.37 -7.35
C CYS A 29 9.43 -9.69 -8.66
N PHE A 30 10.01 -10.07 -9.81
CA PHE A 30 9.66 -9.47 -11.10
C PHE A 30 8.15 -9.57 -11.38
N GLY A 31 7.56 -8.44 -11.77
CA GLY A 31 6.11 -8.32 -12.02
C GLY A 31 5.25 -8.28 -10.76
N ARG A 32 5.85 -8.17 -9.57
CA ARG A 32 5.16 -8.14 -8.26
C ARG A 32 5.59 -6.92 -7.44
N ILE A 33 4.80 -6.60 -6.42
CA ILE A 33 5.28 -5.79 -5.30
C ILE A 33 6.16 -6.68 -4.43
N PRO A 34 7.43 -6.28 -4.17
CA PRO A 34 8.39 -7.11 -3.45
C PRO A 34 7.95 -7.39 -2.00
N ASP A 35 7.94 -8.65 -1.61
CA ASP A 35 7.83 -9.04 -0.21
C ASP A 35 9.23 -8.99 0.41
N PHE A 36 9.58 -7.83 0.94
CA PHE A 36 10.96 -7.49 1.31
C PHE A 36 11.33 -7.91 2.73
N LYS A 37 12.60 -8.22 2.97
CA LYS A 37 13.16 -8.41 4.30
C LYS A 37 13.04 -7.10 5.08
N GLY A 38 12.40 -7.14 6.25
CA GLY A 38 12.05 -5.95 7.03
C GLY A 38 10.58 -5.50 6.92
N ALA A 39 9.76 -6.11 6.05
CA ALA A 39 8.34 -5.77 5.92
C ALA A 39 7.58 -5.86 7.26
N HIS A 40 7.88 -6.86 8.09
CA HIS A 40 7.35 -6.95 9.46
C HIS A 40 7.76 -5.75 10.31
N GLY A 41 9.04 -5.35 10.27
CA GLY A 41 9.54 -4.17 10.99
C GLY A 41 8.84 -2.89 10.55
N ALA A 42 8.63 -2.70 9.25
CA ALA A 42 7.87 -1.57 8.70
C ALA A 42 6.41 -1.59 9.20
N ALA A 43 5.74 -2.75 9.18
CA ALA A 43 4.39 -2.90 9.70
C ALA A 43 4.30 -2.58 11.21
N MET A 44 5.27 -3.04 12.01
CA MET A 44 5.35 -2.71 13.44
C MET A 44 5.66 -1.23 13.71
N ARG A 45 6.37 -0.58 12.80
CA ARG A 45 6.61 0.87 12.86
C ARG A 45 5.37 1.66 12.50
N LEU A 46 4.63 1.23 11.48
CA LEU A 46 3.34 1.82 11.13
C LEU A 46 2.37 1.82 12.32
N LYS A 47 2.30 0.73 13.09
CA LYS A 47 1.47 0.66 14.32
C LYS A 47 1.76 1.74 15.36
N LYS A 48 2.97 2.31 15.36
CA LYS A 48 3.38 3.35 16.32
C LYS A 48 3.03 4.76 15.83
N THR A 49 2.55 4.92 14.61
CA THR A 49 2.15 6.23 14.09
C THR A 49 0.79 6.65 14.64
N ILE A 50 0.57 7.96 14.73
CA ILE A 50 -0.70 8.51 15.19
C ILE A 50 -1.84 8.19 14.20
N GLU A 51 -1.52 8.11 12.90
CA GLU A 51 -2.45 7.74 11.84
C GLU A 51 -2.99 6.32 12.05
N TRP A 52 -2.11 5.38 12.43
CA TRP A 52 -2.54 4.02 12.76
C TRP A 52 -3.35 3.98 14.06
N GLN A 53 -2.88 4.67 15.10
CA GLN A 53 -3.53 4.63 16.41
C GLN A 53 -4.95 5.19 16.36
N ASN A 54 -5.18 6.23 15.56
CA ASN A 54 -6.48 6.85 15.40
C ASN A 54 -7.39 6.14 14.39
N ALA A 55 -6.85 5.28 13.52
CA ALA A 55 -7.65 4.58 12.53
C ALA A 55 -8.55 3.51 13.18
N GLU A 56 -9.82 3.52 12.88
CA GLU A 56 -10.78 2.44 13.17
C GLU A 56 -10.90 1.49 11.97
N THR A 57 -10.82 2.02 10.75
CA THR A 57 -10.90 1.26 9.51
C THR A 57 -9.65 1.47 8.66
N VAL A 58 -8.99 0.38 8.32
CA VAL A 58 -7.80 0.36 7.46
C VAL A 58 -8.13 -0.29 6.12
N PHE A 59 -7.79 0.37 5.03
CA PHE A 59 -7.76 -0.25 3.70
C PHE A 59 -6.37 -0.80 3.41
N SER A 60 -6.28 -1.97 2.81
CA SER A 60 -5.01 -2.54 2.35
C SER A 60 -5.14 -3.23 1.01
N SER A 61 -4.16 -3.00 0.12
CA SER A 61 -4.01 -3.81 -1.08
C SER A 61 -3.62 -5.27 -0.74
N PRO A 62 -3.84 -6.23 -1.66
CA PRO A 62 -3.64 -7.67 -1.38
C PRO A 62 -2.19 -8.12 -1.49
N ASP A 63 -1.24 -7.21 -1.73
CA ASP A 63 0.16 -7.56 -1.94
C ASP A 63 0.78 -8.26 -0.71
N SER A 64 1.67 -9.25 -0.94
CA SER A 64 2.24 -10.07 0.13
C SER A 64 3.09 -9.26 1.12
N ALA A 65 3.73 -8.20 0.67
CA ALA A 65 4.48 -7.28 1.53
C ALA A 65 3.63 -6.65 2.64
N LEU A 66 2.30 -6.54 2.42
CA LEU A 66 1.36 -5.93 3.36
C LEU A 66 0.63 -6.96 4.26
N LYS A 67 1.02 -8.22 4.21
CA LYS A 67 0.40 -9.25 5.04
C LYS A 67 0.47 -8.92 6.53
N ASP A 68 1.64 -8.50 7.01
CA ASP A 68 1.83 -8.15 8.42
C ASP A 68 1.01 -6.91 8.82
N VAL A 69 0.79 -5.97 7.90
CA VAL A 69 -0.10 -4.81 8.12
C VAL A 69 -1.54 -5.27 8.33
N ARG A 70 -2.03 -6.15 7.46
CA ARG A 70 -3.40 -6.68 7.55
C ARG A 70 -3.60 -7.50 8.82
N GLU A 71 -2.64 -8.35 9.19
CA GLU A 71 -2.66 -9.11 10.45
C GLU A 71 -2.70 -8.17 11.65
N ASN A 72 -1.86 -7.13 11.67
CA ASN A 72 -1.85 -6.12 12.73
C ASN A 72 -3.16 -5.33 12.82
N ALA A 73 -3.82 -5.01 11.70
CA ALA A 73 -5.11 -4.32 11.73
C ALA A 73 -6.16 -5.14 12.47
N LEU A 74 -6.26 -6.43 12.16
CA LEU A 74 -7.20 -7.33 12.83
C LEU A 74 -6.84 -7.55 14.30
N LEU A 75 -5.55 -7.73 14.64
CA LEU A 75 -5.08 -7.87 16.02
C LEU A 75 -5.34 -6.62 16.87
N ASP A 76 -5.30 -5.43 16.27
CA ASP A 76 -5.59 -4.16 16.94
C ASP A 76 -7.10 -3.83 16.97
N GLY A 77 -7.96 -4.76 16.55
CA GLY A 77 -9.41 -4.59 16.57
C GLY A 77 -9.94 -3.63 15.50
N LYS A 78 -9.15 -3.38 14.44
CA LYS A 78 -9.55 -2.49 13.34
C LYS A 78 -10.31 -3.24 12.26
N VAL A 79 -11.33 -2.61 11.71
CA VAL A 79 -12.00 -3.11 10.50
C VAL A 79 -10.99 -3.07 9.34
N LEU A 80 -10.85 -4.18 8.64
CA LEU A 80 -9.97 -4.27 7.47
C LEU A 80 -10.80 -4.33 6.19
N VAL A 81 -10.60 -3.37 5.30
CA VAL A 81 -11.09 -3.43 3.92
C VAL A 81 -9.92 -3.84 3.02
N MET A 82 -10.08 -4.92 2.29
CA MET A 82 -9.03 -5.43 1.41
C MET A 82 -9.50 -5.51 -0.05
N ALA A 83 -8.71 -4.98 -0.97
CA ALA A 83 -8.93 -5.22 -2.39
C ALA A 83 -8.65 -6.69 -2.73
N THR A 84 -9.45 -7.26 -3.64
CA THR A 84 -9.16 -8.60 -4.16
C THR A 84 -8.12 -8.55 -5.27
N PRO A 85 -7.34 -9.62 -5.48
CA PRO A 85 -6.34 -9.64 -6.54
C PRO A 85 -6.92 -9.24 -7.90
N LYS A 86 -6.29 -8.23 -8.54
CA LYS A 86 -6.73 -7.64 -9.82
C LYS A 86 -8.15 -7.05 -9.77
N LEU A 87 -8.65 -6.72 -8.59
CA LEU A 87 -10.04 -6.26 -8.35
C LEU A 87 -11.12 -7.20 -8.92
N LYS A 88 -10.77 -8.47 -9.19
CA LYS A 88 -11.64 -9.43 -9.87
C LYS A 88 -12.98 -9.65 -9.15
N ASN A 89 -12.96 -9.60 -7.82
CA ASN A 89 -14.14 -9.76 -6.97
C ASN A 89 -14.44 -8.51 -6.13
N GLY A 90 -13.89 -7.35 -6.53
CA GLY A 90 -14.07 -6.09 -5.82
C GLY A 90 -13.33 -6.08 -4.49
N TYR A 91 -14.04 -5.84 -3.40
CA TYR A 91 -13.48 -5.60 -2.09
C TYR A 91 -14.11 -6.53 -1.03
N LEU A 92 -13.30 -6.88 -0.04
CA LEU A 92 -13.68 -7.68 1.12
C LEU A 92 -13.58 -6.80 2.38
N LEU A 93 -14.56 -6.90 3.25
CA LEU A 93 -14.52 -6.36 4.60
C LEU A 93 -14.30 -7.53 5.57
N LEU A 94 -13.29 -7.38 6.41
CA LEU A 94 -12.97 -8.31 7.48
C LEU A 94 -13.26 -7.62 8.81
N ASP A 95 -14.21 -8.19 9.57
CA ASP A 95 -14.53 -7.76 10.92
C ASP A 95 -13.52 -8.37 11.89
N PRO A 96 -12.84 -7.57 12.73
CA PRO A 96 -11.84 -8.08 13.66
C PRO A 96 -12.44 -9.07 14.67
N ALA A 97 -13.70 -8.91 15.07
CA ALA A 97 -14.36 -9.85 15.98
C ALA A 97 -14.60 -11.22 15.31
N GLU A 98 -14.99 -11.24 14.03
CA GLU A 98 -15.16 -12.47 13.25
C GLU A 98 -13.80 -13.14 12.91
N ALA A 99 -12.73 -12.36 12.80
CA ALA A 99 -11.37 -12.86 12.53
C ALA A 99 -10.62 -13.29 13.81
N SER A 100 -11.19 -13.08 14.99
CA SER A 100 -10.54 -13.33 16.28
C SER A 100 -10.02 -14.76 16.40
N GLY A 101 -8.72 -14.90 16.73
CA GLY A 101 -8.00 -16.17 16.77
C GLY A 101 -7.56 -16.72 15.41
N ASN A 102 -7.91 -16.03 14.31
CA ASN A 102 -7.57 -16.39 12.93
C ASN A 102 -6.92 -15.23 12.16
N GLU A 103 -6.46 -14.17 12.81
CA GLU A 103 -5.98 -12.92 12.19
C GLU A 103 -4.86 -13.17 11.19
N LYS A 104 -3.94 -14.07 11.54
CA LYS A 104 -2.84 -14.49 10.66
C LYS A 104 -3.33 -15.16 9.39
N SER A 105 -4.35 -16.01 9.48
CA SER A 105 -4.99 -16.63 8.31
C SER A 105 -5.78 -15.59 7.51
N ALA A 106 -6.61 -14.79 8.19
CA ALA A 106 -7.44 -13.73 7.62
C ALA A 106 -6.63 -12.68 6.86
N SER A 107 -5.37 -12.42 7.26
CA SER A 107 -4.46 -11.51 6.58
C SER A 107 -3.97 -12.00 5.22
N THR A 108 -4.15 -13.28 4.90
CA THR A 108 -3.83 -13.86 3.58
C THR A 108 -4.95 -13.64 2.57
N ILE A 109 -4.67 -13.82 1.28
CA ILE A 109 -5.71 -13.72 0.24
C ILE A 109 -6.79 -14.79 0.45
N ASP A 110 -6.38 -16.05 0.64
CA ASP A 110 -7.32 -17.16 0.79
C ASP A 110 -8.13 -17.05 2.09
N GLY A 111 -7.48 -16.67 3.20
CA GLY A 111 -8.17 -16.46 4.46
C GLY A 111 -9.14 -15.27 4.41
N ALA A 112 -8.78 -14.20 3.70
CA ALA A 112 -9.68 -13.08 3.49
C ALA A 112 -10.91 -13.46 2.65
N TYR A 113 -10.78 -14.34 1.67
CA TYR A 113 -11.95 -14.86 0.94
C TYR A 113 -12.84 -15.76 1.81
N ASN A 114 -12.26 -16.49 2.77
CA ASN A 114 -13.02 -17.39 3.64
C ASN A 114 -13.73 -16.66 4.79
N LEU A 115 -13.12 -15.61 5.34
CA LEU A 115 -13.62 -14.90 6.53
C LEU A 115 -14.22 -13.53 6.23
N GLY A 116 -13.83 -12.93 5.11
CA GLY A 116 -14.30 -11.60 4.72
C GLY A 116 -15.64 -11.63 3.98
N LYS A 117 -16.39 -10.56 4.11
CA LYS A 117 -17.65 -10.31 3.39
C LYS A 117 -17.40 -9.42 2.19
N ARG A 118 -17.92 -9.79 1.01
CA ARG A 118 -17.86 -8.89 -0.16
C ARG A 118 -18.70 -7.63 0.11
N ILE A 119 -18.11 -6.49 -0.20
CA ILE A 119 -18.80 -5.20 -0.07
C ILE A 119 -18.88 -4.49 -1.42
N VAL A 120 -19.95 -3.73 -1.60
CA VAL A 120 -20.18 -2.81 -2.73
C VAL A 120 -20.25 -1.36 -2.24
N LYS A 121 -20.51 -1.17 -0.95
CA LYS A 121 -20.51 0.13 -0.26
C LYS A 121 -19.41 0.11 0.80
N PHE A 122 -18.52 1.06 0.73
CA PHE A 122 -17.43 1.18 1.69
C PHE A 122 -17.89 1.81 3.00
N PRO A 123 -17.33 1.40 4.15
CA PRO A 123 -17.31 2.24 5.34
C PRO A 123 -16.39 3.45 5.12
N SER A 124 -16.39 4.41 6.05
CA SER A 124 -15.32 5.42 6.11
C SER A 124 -13.96 4.73 6.28
N ILE A 125 -12.94 5.20 5.60
CA ILE A 125 -11.57 4.66 5.66
C ILE A 125 -10.66 5.71 6.30
N ASP A 126 -9.99 5.36 7.37
CA ASP A 126 -9.14 6.29 8.13
C ASP A 126 -7.67 6.21 7.70
N LEU A 127 -7.25 5.08 7.14
CA LEU A 127 -5.89 4.85 6.66
C LEU A 127 -5.90 3.92 5.46
N VAL A 128 -5.22 4.33 4.39
CA VAL A 128 -4.99 3.50 3.20
C VAL A 128 -3.55 3.00 3.21
N VAL A 129 -3.35 1.69 2.99
CA VAL A 129 -2.02 1.09 2.88
C VAL A 129 -1.87 0.38 1.54
N GLU A 130 -0.98 0.93 0.70
CA GLU A 130 -0.74 0.48 -0.66
C GLU A 130 0.66 -0.10 -0.84
N GLY A 131 0.75 -1.15 -1.66
CA GLY A 131 2.03 -1.70 -2.05
C GLY A 131 2.70 -0.88 -3.14
N SER A 132 3.99 -0.60 -2.97
CA SER A 132 4.80 0.11 -3.96
C SER A 132 6.04 -0.69 -4.34
N LEU A 133 6.44 -0.57 -5.61
CA LEU A 133 7.74 -1.03 -6.08
C LEU A 133 8.81 0.03 -5.85
N GLY A 134 8.48 1.30 -6.04
CA GLY A 134 9.33 2.44 -5.76
C GLY A 134 8.51 3.65 -5.36
N VAL A 135 9.13 4.56 -4.60
CA VAL A 135 8.52 5.81 -4.15
C VAL A 135 9.59 6.90 -4.18
N ASP A 136 9.23 8.13 -4.55
CA ASP A 136 10.08 9.30 -4.39
C ASP A 136 9.63 10.21 -3.24
N LEU A 137 10.42 11.25 -2.95
CA LEU A 137 10.13 12.20 -1.86
C LEU A 137 8.95 13.13 -2.16
N GLU A 138 8.47 13.14 -3.41
CA GLU A 138 7.28 13.90 -3.81
C GLU A 138 5.99 13.10 -3.58
N GLY A 139 6.10 11.86 -3.11
CA GLY A 139 4.97 10.96 -2.90
C GLY A 139 4.50 10.25 -4.17
N ASN A 140 5.24 10.38 -5.27
CA ASN A 140 4.94 9.64 -6.47
C ASN A 140 5.28 8.17 -6.27
N ARG A 141 4.40 7.31 -6.74
CA ARG A 141 4.44 5.87 -6.50
C ARG A 141 4.59 5.09 -7.81
N LEU A 142 5.51 4.14 -7.83
CA LEU A 142 5.68 3.17 -8.89
C LEU A 142 5.06 1.83 -8.48
N GLY A 143 4.01 1.42 -9.18
CA GLY A 143 3.43 0.08 -9.05
C GLY A 143 4.05 -0.92 -10.00
N LYS A 144 3.55 -2.15 -9.98
CA LYS A 144 3.97 -3.26 -10.86
C LYS A 144 3.53 -3.14 -12.34
N GLY A 145 2.92 -2.00 -12.73
CA GLY A 145 2.57 -1.68 -14.12
C GLY A 145 1.16 -2.09 -14.53
N ARG A 146 0.24 -2.32 -13.60
CA ARG A 146 -1.15 -2.69 -13.85
C ARG A 146 -2.17 -1.62 -13.45
N GLY A 147 -1.75 -0.55 -12.76
CA GLY A 147 -2.61 0.56 -12.31
C GLY A 147 -3.66 0.19 -11.26
N PHE A 148 -3.53 -0.97 -10.56
CA PHE A 148 -4.56 -1.39 -9.61
C PHE A 148 -4.63 -0.46 -8.40
N ALA A 149 -3.51 -0.07 -7.81
CA ALA A 149 -3.53 0.82 -6.66
C ALA A 149 -4.08 2.21 -7.01
N ASP A 150 -3.81 2.73 -8.22
CA ASP A 150 -4.43 3.99 -8.69
C ASP A 150 -5.95 3.84 -8.83
N GLN A 151 -6.43 2.68 -9.34
CA GLN A 151 -7.85 2.35 -9.41
C GLN A 151 -8.46 2.17 -8.01
N GLU A 152 -7.75 1.57 -7.06
CA GLU A 152 -8.18 1.36 -5.68
C GLU A 152 -8.35 2.72 -5.00
N ILE A 153 -7.33 3.59 -4.98
CA ILE A 153 -7.38 4.93 -4.39
C ILE A 153 -8.47 5.78 -5.06
N SER A 154 -8.51 5.83 -6.41
CA SER A 154 -9.53 6.59 -7.14
C SER A 154 -10.94 6.08 -6.86
N SER A 155 -11.13 4.78 -6.59
CA SER A 155 -12.45 4.23 -6.23
C SER A 155 -12.89 4.68 -4.85
N LEU A 156 -11.98 4.72 -3.88
CA LEU A 156 -12.24 5.22 -2.53
C LEU A 156 -12.55 6.73 -2.53
N LEU A 157 -11.80 7.52 -3.30
CA LEU A 157 -12.03 8.96 -3.49
C LEU A 157 -13.41 9.22 -4.12
N ARG A 158 -13.76 8.51 -5.21
CA ARG A 158 -15.07 8.64 -5.86
C ARG A 158 -16.22 8.22 -4.97
N ALA A 159 -15.99 7.25 -4.09
CA ALA A 159 -17.00 6.83 -3.10
C ALA A 159 -17.14 7.84 -1.93
N GLY A 160 -16.25 8.83 -1.83
CA GLY A 160 -16.25 9.84 -0.76
C GLY A 160 -15.93 9.26 0.62
N VAL A 161 -15.23 8.11 0.67
CA VAL A 161 -14.87 7.44 1.93
C VAL A 161 -13.45 7.72 2.37
N ILE A 162 -12.67 8.36 1.50
CA ILE A 162 -11.41 9.02 1.78
C ILE A 162 -11.40 10.41 1.12
N ASP A 163 -10.54 11.28 1.60
CA ASP A 163 -10.31 12.62 1.07
C ASP A 163 -8.80 12.93 0.96
N ARG A 164 -8.46 14.20 0.75
CA ARG A 164 -7.07 14.65 0.61
C ARG A 164 -6.26 14.56 1.91
N GLU A 165 -6.94 14.59 3.05
CA GLU A 165 -6.31 14.54 4.37
C GLU A 165 -6.13 13.10 4.84
N THR A 166 -6.85 12.13 4.23
CA THR A 166 -6.74 10.73 4.58
C THR A 166 -5.31 10.22 4.32
N PRO A 167 -4.64 9.64 5.33
CA PRO A 167 -3.31 9.09 5.15
C PRO A 167 -3.29 7.95 4.15
N ILE A 168 -2.42 8.05 3.14
CA ILE A 168 -2.12 6.95 2.21
C ILE A 168 -0.65 6.58 2.38
N CYS A 169 -0.41 5.39 2.89
CA CYS A 169 0.89 4.91 3.33
C CYS A 169 1.41 3.81 2.41
N SER A 170 2.72 3.74 2.23
CA SER A 170 3.38 2.60 1.61
C SER A 170 4.55 2.10 2.47
N PRO A 171 4.44 0.87 3.03
CA PRO A 171 5.59 0.18 3.61
C PRO A 171 6.53 -0.31 2.52
N ILE A 172 7.81 0.07 2.61
CA ILE A 172 8.84 -0.27 1.63
C ILE A 172 10.20 -0.58 2.29
N HIS A 173 11.07 -1.25 1.54
CA HIS A 173 12.50 -1.33 1.87
C HIS A 173 13.18 0.01 1.52
N PRO A 174 14.21 0.48 2.27
CA PRO A 174 14.90 1.74 1.96
C PRO A 174 15.40 1.84 0.51
N LEU A 175 15.85 0.75 -0.10
CA LEU A 175 16.29 0.73 -1.50
C LEU A 175 15.15 0.85 -2.53
N GLN A 176 13.91 0.93 -2.09
CA GLN A 176 12.76 1.27 -2.95
C GLN A 176 12.47 2.78 -2.97
N MET A 177 13.18 3.58 -2.14
CA MET A 177 13.22 5.03 -2.32
C MET A 177 14.09 5.36 -3.54
N VAL A 178 13.54 6.16 -4.46
CA VAL A 178 14.22 6.60 -5.68
C VAL A 178 14.21 8.11 -5.79
N ASP A 179 15.10 8.67 -6.60
CA ASP A 179 15.19 10.13 -6.76
C ASP A 179 13.93 10.69 -7.45
N HIS A 180 13.40 9.97 -8.43
CA HIS A 180 12.23 10.40 -9.18
C HIS A 180 11.45 9.24 -9.76
N VAL A 181 10.12 9.27 -9.62
CA VAL A 181 9.18 8.35 -10.28
C VAL A 181 8.49 9.10 -11.41
N PRO A 182 8.66 8.69 -12.69
CA PRO A 182 7.91 9.28 -13.78
C PRO A 182 6.40 9.14 -13.56
N THR A 183 5.64 10.24 -13.71
CA THR A 183 4.20 10.27 -13.44
C THR A 183 3.39 10.57 -14.69
N VAL A 184 2.12 10.17 -14.67
CA VAL A 184 1.08 10.58 -15.61
C VAL A 184 -0.13 11.11 -14.82
N GLU A 185 -1.03 11.83 -15.50
CA GLU A 185 -2.13 12.58 -14.89
C GLU A 185 -3.02 11.74 -13.92
N HIS A 186 -3.15 10.46 -14.16
CA HIS A 186 -4.02 9.57 -13.36
C HIS A 186 -3.28 8.77 -12.28
N ASP A 187 -1.98 9.02 -12.09
CA ASP A 187 -1.24 8.38 -10.99
C ASP A 187 -1.63 9.04 -9.66
N GLU A 188 -1.96 8.22 -8.69
CA GLU A 188 -2.31 8.68 -7.34
C GLU A 188 -1.05 8.71 -6.45
N GLN A 189 -0.91 9.81 -5.71
CA GLN A 189 0.21 10.01 -4.79
C GLN A 189 -0.10 9.43 -3.40
N ILE A 190 0.96 9.07 -2.68
CA ILE A 190 0.93 8.76 -1.26
C ILE A 190 1.45 9.94 -0.45
N ASN A 191 1.15 9.99 0.85
CA ASN A 191 1.63 11.04 1.75
C ASN A 191 2.42 10.49 2.95
N MET A 192 2.65 9.18 3.01
CA MET A 192 3.46 8.56 4.04
C MET A 192 4.22 7.34 3.51
N VAL A 193 5.49 7.27 3.84
CA VAL A 193 6.34 6.10 3.60
C VAL A 193 6.78 5.54 4.93
N VAL A 194 6.76 4.21 5.06
CA VAL A 194 7.24 3.52 6.26
C VAL A 194 8.29 2.49 5.87
N THR A 195 9.48 2.65 6.41
CA THR A 195 10.55 1.65 6.31
C THR A 195 10.73 0.94 7.65
N PRO A 196 11.54 -0.12 7.74
CA PRO A 196 11.90 -0.71 9.04
C PRO A 196 12.55 0.29 10.01
N GLU A 197 13.22 1.32 9.49
CA GLU A 197 14.01 2.28 10.27
C GLU A 197 13.28 3.58 10.58
N MET A 198 12.42 4.07 9.68
CA MET A 198 11.82 5.40 9.79
C MET A 198 10.42 5.52 9.18
N VAL A 199 9.71 6.58 9.58
CA VAL A 199 8.49 7.07 8.94
C VAL A 199 8.82 8.40 8.28
N ILE A 200 8.46 8.55 7.01
CA ILE A 200 8.63 9.78 6.23
C ILE A 200 7.23 10.28 5.88
N LYS A 201 6.86 11.44 6.39
CA LYS A 201 5.64 12.14 5.98
C LYS A 201 5.96 13.00 4.77
N LEU A 202 5.14 12.88 3.73
CA LEU A 202 5.32 13.54 2.45
C LEU A 202 4.21 14.59 2.28
N ASP A 203 4.59 15.79 1.89
CA ASP A 203 3.65 16.90 1.80
C ASP A 203 2.97 16.92 0.42
N ARG A 204 1.75 16.42 0.32
CA ARG A 204 0.93 16.43 -0.91
C ARG A 204 0.59 17.85 -1.39
N ILE A 205 0.69 18.84 -0.51
CA ILE A 205 0.18 20.20 -0.75
C ILE A 205 1.17 21.03 -1.57
N THR A 206 2.46 20.75 -1.45
CA THR A 206 3.52 21.59 -2.02
C THR A 206 3.57 21.52 -3.55
N LEU A 207 3.27 20.35 -4.14
CA LEU A 207 3.39 20.15 -5.60
C LEU A 207 2.25 20.81 -6.40
N LYS A 208 0.99 20.70 -5.98
CA LYS A 208 -0.12 21.35 -6.70
C LYS A 208 0.00 22.87 -6.68
N ARG A 209 0.48 23.46 -5.58
CA ARG A 209 0.73 24.92 -5.50
C ARG A 209 1.87 25.39 -6.40
N PHE A 210 2.85 24.54 -6.67
CA PHE A 210 3.96 24.87 -7.57
C PHE A 210 3.55 24.82 -9.05
N LEU A 211 2.68 23.85 -9.41
CA LEU A 211 2.18 23.70 -10.78
C LEU A 211 1.04 24.68 -11.14
N GLU A 212 0.30 25.17 -10.15
CA GLU A 212 -0.74 26.20 -10.36
C GLU A 212 -0.18 27.64 -10.44
N LYS A 213 1.12 27.84 -10.17
CA LYS A 213 1.81 29.16 -10.21
C LYS A 213 2.77 29.32 -11.38
N ASN A 214 2.96 28.32 -12.21
CA ASN A 214 3.76 28.35 -13.43
C ASN A 214 2.94 27.88 -14.63
#